data_587fde41013960f63d44db60a050e668
#
_entry.id   587fde41013960f63d44db60a050e668
#
_cell.length_a   1.000
_cell.length_b   1.000
_cell.length_c   1.000
_cell.angle_alpha   90.00
_cell.angle_beta   90.00
_cell.angle_gamma   90.00
#
_symmetry.space_group_name_H-M   'P 1'
#
loop_
_entity.id
_entity.type
_entity.pdbx_description
1 polymer ?
#
loop_
_entity_poly.entity_id
_entity_poly.type
_entity_poly.pdbx_seq_one_letter_code
_entity_poly.pdbx_strand_id
1 'polypeptide(L)'
;MSFINERVQPEGLTFDDVLLVPAYSEVLPREVNIQTRFSRNIKLNIPIVSAAMDTVTEAPLAIALAREGGIGVIHKNMSIAEQAAQVRRVKRAENGMIYDPVTISKENTVGDALNLMRENKIGGIPVVDDDNILIGIVTNRDLRFQRDMMRRIEEVMTPGDRLITTHSTELSHASEVLLNSKIEKLPVVDDKGHLVGLITYKDITKVQDHPNACKDAKGRLRVAAGVGITPDALERVKALVAEDVDAVVLDSAHGHSIAMVRKLREIKEVYPSLEVIAGNVATAEAARFLIENGADGVKVGIGPGSICTTRIIAGVQIEPGPMPTLMPSAPLSIRNRAASAVAMLPTTTSSDG
;
A
#
# COMPACT_ATOMS: atom_id res chain seq x y z
N MET A 1 20.70 43.50 -14.80
CA MET A 1 21.45 42.88 -13.68
C MET A 1 20.58 42.43 -12.51
N SER A 2 19.35 42.96 -12.32
CA SER A 2 18.49 42.54 -11.19
C SER A 2 17.93 41.11 -11.30
N PHE A 3 17.58 40.66 -12.48
CA PHE A 3 16.91 39.37 -12.73
C PHE A 3 17.75 38.15 -12.31
N ILE A 4 19.07 38.20 -12.45
CA ILE A 4 19.98 37.12 -12.06
C ILE A 4 20.09 37.05 -10.53
N ASN A 5 20.15 38.20 -9.86
CA ASN A 5 20.30 38.25 -8.41
C ASN A 5 19.07 37.79 -7.62
N GLU A 6 17.86 37.80 -8.23
CA GLU A 6 16.64 37.34 -7.60
C GLU A 6 16.44 35.80 -7.73
N ARG A 7 17.06 35.21 -8.74
CA ARG A 7 16.86 33.77 -9.03
C ARG A 7 18.08 32.88 -8.81
N VAL A 8 19.24 33.48 -8.65
CA VAL A 8 20.49 32.75 -8.37
C VAL A 8 20.93 33.07 -6.95
N GLN A 9 20.87 32.07 -6.09
CA GLN A 9 21.39 32.17 -4.73
C GLN A 9 22.87 31.78 -4.73
N PRO A 10 23.72 32.54 -3.97
CA PRO A 10 25.16 32.25 -3.92
C PRO A 10 25.52 30.97 -3.20
N GLU A 11 24.63 30.48 -2.35
CA GLU A 11 24.82 29.28 -1.56
C GLU A 11 23.52 28.42 -1.54
N GLY A 12 23.64 27.14 -1.84
CA GLY A 12 22.57 26.17 -1.76
C GLY A 12 22.98 25.02 -0.86
N LEU A 13 22.28 24.84 0.25
CA LEU A 13 22.51 23.76 1.19
C LEU A 13 21.77 22.48 0.77
N THR A 14 22.40 21.33 0.94
CA THR A 14 21.76 20.02 0.84
C THR A 14 21.62 19.38 2.22
N PHE A 15 20.86 18.27 2.32
CA PHE A 15 20.77 17.54 3.60
C PHE A 15 22.12 16.96 4.06
N ASP A 16 23.08 16.80 3.14
CA ASP A 16 24.43 16.36 3.46
C ASP A 16 25.28 17.49 4.08
N ASP A 17 24.89 18.76 3.87
CA ASP A 17 25.62 19.94 4.35
C ASP A 17 25.14 20.42 5.73
N VAL A 18 24.03 19.88 6.24
CA VAL A 18 23.39 20.37 7.47
C VAL A 18 23.15 19.27 8.49
N LEU A 19 23.18 19.63 9.77
CA LEU A 19 22.83 18.79 10.90
C LEU A 19 21.72 19.47 11.70
N LEU A 20 20.78 18.67 12.22
CA LEU A 20 19.83 19.20 13.19
C LEU A 20 20.51 19.43 14.52
N VAL A 21 20.31 20.62 15.10
CA VAL A 21 20.82 20.95 16.42
C VAL A 21 20.05 20.14 17.47
N PRO A 22 20.73 19.39 18.37
CA PRO A 22 20.06 18.68 19.45
C PRO A 22 19.29 19.64 20.34
N ALA A 23 18.07 19.27 20.71
CA ALA A 23 17.25 20.01 21.66
C ALA A 23 17.06 19.23 22.96
N TYR A 24 16.64 19.94 24.01
CA TYR A 24 16.25 19.32 25.27
C TYR A 24 15.10 18.33 25.03
N SER A 25 15.15 17.15 25.64
CA SER A 25 14.14 16.12 25.53
C SER A 25 13.85 15.49 26.90
N GLU A 26 12.60 15.29 27.23
CA GLU A 26 12.12 14.55 28.38
C GLU A 26 11.67 13.14 28.04
N VAL A 27 11.75 12.77 26.73
CA VAL A 27 11.30 11.47 26.21
C VAL A 27 12.48 10.57 25.92
N LEU A 28 12.45 9.35 26.46
CA LEU A 28 13.46 8.34 26.16
C LEU A 28 13.23 7.76 24.75
N PRO A 29 14.29 7.31 24.04
CA PRO A 29 14.19 6.78 22.69
C PRO A 29 13.15 5.66 22.52
N ARG A 30 12.99 4.79 23.53
CA ARG A 30 12.01 3.69 23.55
C ARG A 30 10.56 4.13 23.72
N GLU A 31 10.33 5.36 24.17
CA GLU A 31 9.00 5.93 24.46
C GLU A 31 8.51 6.82 23.31
N VAL A 32 9.34 6.99 22.28
CA VAL A 32 9.01 7.85 21.14
C VAL A 32 7.95 7.19 20.28
N ASN A 33 6.85 7.92 20.05
CA ASN A 33 5.87 7.57 19.03
C ASN A 33 6.34 8.12 17.67
N ILE A 34 6.67 7.22 16.75
CA ILE A 34 7.13 7.56 15.39
C ILE A 34 6.02 7.46 14.33
N GLN A 35 4.77 7.27 14.76
CA GLN A 35 3.62 7.27 13.85
C GLN A 35 3.51 8.62 13.14
N THR A 36 3.14 8.59 11.86
CA THR A 36 3.00 9.78 11.03
C THR A 36 1.85 9.63 10.04
N ARG A 37 1.66 10.65 9.19
CA ARG A 37 0.71 10.61 8.09
C ARG A 37 1.45 10.64 6.77
N PHE A 38 1.03 9.76 5.87
CA PHE A 38 1.46 9.77 4.47
C PHE A 38 0.68 10.81 3.67
N SER A 39 -0.60 10.91 3.95
CA SER A 39 -1.54 11.85 3.34
C SER A 39 -2.65 12.20 4.34
N ARG A 40 -3.67 12.91 3.90
CA ARG A 40 -4.76 13.40 4.76
C ARG A 40 -5.35 12.29 5.65
N ASN A 41 -5.63 11.11 5.08
CA ASN A 41 -6.32 10.02 5.78
C ASN A 41 -5.47 8.75 5.95
N ILE A 42 -4.29 8.66 5.34
CA ILE A 42 -3.39 7.50 5.46
C ILE A 42 -2.37 7.74 6.57
N LYS A 43 -2.47 6.95 7.64
CA LYS A 43 -1.49 6.92 8.72
C LYS A 43 -0.44 5.83 8.44
N LEU A 44 0.79 6.11 8.84
CA LEU A 44 1.90 5.16 8.86
C LEU A 44 2.33 4.91 10.30
N ASN A 45 2.77 3.70 10.60
CA ASN A 45 3.29 3.34 11.91
C ASN A 45 4.79 3.66 12.05
N ILE A 46 5.50 3.80 10.93
CA ILE A 46 6.87 4.35 10.86
C ILE A 46 6.93 5.41 9.77
N PRO A 47 7.77 6.46 9.89
CA PRO A 47 7.86 7.57 8.93
C PRO A 47 8.75 7.23 7.73
N ILE A 48 8.55 6.07 7.10
CA ILE A 48 9.35 5.61 5.97
C ILE A 48 8.45 5.31 4.78
N VAL A 49 8.81 5.91 3.64
CA VAL A 49 8.15 5.73 2.35
C VAL A 49 9.21 5.39 1.30
N SER A 50 9.03 4.33 0.52
CA SER A 50 9.96 4.06 -0.57
C SER A 50 9.60 4.87 -1.83
N ALA A 51 10.63 5.34 -2.53
CA ALA A 51 10.48 6.19 -3.71
C ALA A 51 9.93 5.39 -4.92
N ALA A 52 9.15 6.08 -5.77
CA ALA A 52 8.63 5.55 -7.03
C ALA A 52 9.75 5.50 -8.10
N MET A 53 10.83 4.78 -7.83
CA MET A 53 11.98 4.64 -8.70
C MET A 53 12.06 3.24 -9.27
N ASP A 54 12.38 3.16 -10.56
CA ASP A 54 12.64 1.90 -11.24
C ASP A 54 13.76 1.11 -10.54
N THR A 55 13.63 -0.21 -10.52
CA THR A 55 14.52 -1.14 -9.81
C THR A 55 14.62 -0.94 -8.28
N VAL A 56 13.88 0.01 -7.71
CA VAL A 56 13.83 0.26 -6.26
C VAL A 56 12.52 -0.24 -5.67
N THR A 57 11.38 0.30 -6.12
CA THR A 57 10.09 -0.04 -5.51
C THR A 57 9.18 -0.79 -6.46
N GLU A 58 9.18 -2.09 -6.28
CA GLU A 58 8.20 -3.03 -6.79
C GLU A 58 7.47 -3.74 -5.64
N ALA A 59 6.57 -4.68 -5.94
CA ALA A 59 5.80 -5.40 -4.92
C ALA A 59 6.64 -6.00 -3.79
N PRO A 60 7.83 -6.61 -4.01
CA PRO A 60 8.61 -7.17 -2.91
C PRO A 60 9.03 -6.14 -1.86
N LEU A 61 9.57 -4.99 -2.28
CA LEU A 61 9.93 -3.92 -1.34
C LEU A 61 8.70 -3.27 -0.71
N ALA A 62 7.64 -3.02 -1.49
CA ALA A 62 6.41 -2.44 -0.97
C ALA A 62 5.77 -3.32 0.11
N ILE A 63 5.78 -4.65 -0.06
CA ILE A 63 5.32 -5.61 0.95
C ILE A 63 6.21 -5.55 2.20
N ALA A 64 7.53 -5.63 2.04
CA ALA A 64 8.45 -5.61 3.17
C ALA A 64 8.29 -4.32 3.99
N LEU A 65 8.21 -3.17 3.31
CA LEU A 65 8.07 -1.87 3.98
C LEU A 65 6.71 -1.71 4.67
N ALA A 66 5.64 -2.16 4.04
CA ALA A 66 4.30 -2.10 4.66
C ALA A 66 4.20 -3.01 5.90
N ARG A 67 4.90 -4.14 5.93
CA ARG A 67 5.00 -5.03 7.10
C ARG A 67 5.65 -4.34 8.29
N GLU A 68 6.66 -3.52 8.04
CA GLU A 68 7.35 -2.74 9.07
C GLU A 68 6.58 -1.47 9.48
N GLY A 69 5.47 -1.14 8.80
CA GLY A 69 4.59 -0.02 9.14
C GLY A 69 4.74 1.23 8.25
N GLY A 70 5.60 1.17 7.23
CA GLY A 70 5.73 2.19 6.20
C GLY A 70 4.79 1.97 5.01
N ILE A 71 5.09 2.59 3.86
CA ILE A 71 4.35 2.40 2.61
C ILE A 71 5.30 2.43 1.40
N GLY A 72 5.10 1.52 0.45
CA GLY A 72 5.81 1.51 -0.81
C GLY A 72 5.05 2.25 -1.90
N VAL A 73 5.77 3.01 -2.74
CA VAL A 73 5.22 3.65 -3.94
C VAL A 73 5.74 2.93 -5.18
N ILE A 74 4.90 2.09 -5.80
CA ILE A 74 5.26 1.33 -7.01
C ILE A 74 5.58 2.29 -8.15
N HIS A 75 6.73 2.10 -8.82
CA HIS A 75 7.16 2.98 -9.90
C HIS A 75 6.29 2.83 -11.17
N LYS A 76 6.33 3.84 -12.04
CA LYS A 76 5.52 3.92 -13.28
C LYS A 76 6.25 3.46 -14.55
N ASN A 77 7.54 3.10 -14.45
CA ASN A 77 8.34 2.67 -15.63
C ASN A 77 8.02 1.22 -16.00
N MET A 78 6.74 0.95 -16.26
CA MET A 78 6.18 -0.32 -16.69
C MET A 78 4.80 -0.08 -17.33
N SER A 79 4.26 -1.07 -17.99
CA SER A 79 2.91 -0.99 -18.55
C SER A 79 1.85 -0.79 -17.45
N ILE A 80 0.68 -0.28 -17.83
CA ILE A 80 -0.45 -0.08 -16.92
C ILE A 80 -0.84 -1.42 -16.27
N ALA A 81 -0.91 -2.48 -17.07
CA ALA A 81 -1.28 -3.81 -16.59
C ALA A 81 -0.26 -4.39 -15.59
N GLU A 82 1.03 -4.21 -15.85
CA GLU A 82 2.11 -4.65 -14.95
C GLU A 82 2.06 -3.89 -13.62
N GLN A 83 1.89 -2.56 -13.63
CA GLN A 83 1.80 -1.78 -12.41
C GLN A 83 0.57 -2.17 -11.57
N ALA A 84 -0.58 -2.37 -12.21
CA ALA A 84 -1.78 -2.88 -11.56
C ALA A 84 -1.55 -4.28 -10.95
N ALA A 85 -0.84 -5.17 -11.67
CA ALA A 85 -0.47 -6.49 -11.14
C ALA A 85 0.48 -6.40 -9.92
N GLN A 86 1.40 -5.43 -9.88
CA GLN A 86 2.23 -5.17 -8.71
C GLN A 86 1.39 -4.73 -7.50
N VAL A 87 0.44 -3.80 -7.69
CA VAL A 87 -0.50 -3.37 -6.63
C VAL A 87 -1.31 -4.55 -6.12
N ARG A 88 -1.92 -5.33 -7.02
CA ARG A 88 -2.66 -6.56 -6.69
C ARG A 88 -1.81 -7.51 -5.84
N ARG A 89 -0.54 -7.68 -6.19
CA ARG A 89 0.38 -8.55 -5.46
C ARG A 89 0.61 -8.08 -4.02
N VAL A 90 0.73 -6.76 -3.79
CA VAL A 90 0.84 -6.19 -2.44
C VAL A 90 -0.46 -6.40 -1.67
N LYS A 91 -1.61 -6.08 -2.28
CA LYS A 91 -2.93 -6.23 -1.66
C LYS A 91 -3.26 -7.68 -1.27
N ARG A 92 -2.72 -8.67 -2.02
CA ARG A 92 -2.88 -10.10 -1.74
C ARG A 92 -1.82 -10.69 -0.81
N ALA A 93 -0.75 -9.96 -0.49
CA ALA A 93 0.34 -10.49 0.32
C ALA A 93 -0.05 -10.80 1.77
N GLU A 94 -0.91 -9.94 2.33
CA GLU A 94 -1.52 -10.15 3.64
C GLU A 94 -2.99 -9.72 3.59
N ASN A 95 -3.85 -10.68 3.83
CA ASN A 95 -5.27 -10.44 4.03
C ASN A 95 -5.63 -10.98 5.40
N GLY A 96 -6.37 -10.20 6.18
CA GLY A 96 -6.95 -10.72 7.41
C GLY A 96 -8.02 -11.77 7.08
N MET A 97 -8.81 -11.52 6.04
CA MET A 97 -9.78 -12.42 5.44
C MET A 97 -9.70 -12.31 3.92
N ILE A 98 -9.78 -13.41 3.22
CA ILE A 98 -9.91 -13.43 1.76
C ILE A 98 -11.39 -13.22 1.44
N TYR A 99 -11.76 -12.03 0.97
CA TYR A 99 -13.16 -11.63 0.71
C TYR A 99 -13.77 -12.26 -0.56
N ASP A 100 -12.95 -12.68 -1.49
CA ASP A 100 -13.37 -13.36 -2.72
C ASP A 100 -12.47 -14.57 -2.94
N PRO A 101 -12.67 -15.64 -2.17
CA PRO A 101 -11.85 -16.83 -2.28
C PRO A 101 -12.14 -17.54 -3.61
N VAL A 102 -11.11 -18.14 -4.19
CA VAL A 102 -11.29 -19.08 -5.31
C VAL A 102 -12.18 -20.22 -4.86
N THR A 103 -13.27 -20.45 -5.57
CA THR A 103 -14.25 -21.50 -5.31
C THR A 103 -14.26 -22.56 -6.41
N ILE A 104 -14.89 -23.69 -6.13
CA ILE A 104 -15.08 -24.77 -7.08
C ILE A 104 -16.48 -25.38 -6.89
N SER A 105 -17.08 -25.89 -7.97
CA SER A 105 -18.33 -26.63 -7.89
C SER A 105 -18.09 -28.09 -7.49
N LYS A 106 -19.09 -28.72 -6.89
CA LYS A 106 -19.05 -30.15 -6.52
C LYS A 106 -18.92 -31.10 -7.70
N GLU A 107 -19.39 -30.67 -8.90
CA GLU A 107 -19.31 -31.43 -10.15
C GLU A 107 -17.91 -31.44 -10.77
N ASN A 108 -17.04 -30.49 -10.41
CA ASN A 108 -15.66 -30.46 -10.89
C ASN A 108 -14.88 -31.71 -10.44
N THR A 109 -13.73 -31.91 -11.08
CA THR A 109 -12.88 -33.07 -10.82
C THR A 109 -11.72 -32.76 -9.86
N VAL A 110 -11.11 -33.80 -9.31
CA VAL A 110 -9.86 -33.69 -8.55
C VAL A 110 -8.77 -33.02 -9.37
N GLY A 111 -8.69 -33.29 -10.67
CA GLY A 111 -7.74 -32.62 -11.60
C GLY A 111 -7.95 -31.12 -11.68
N ASP A 112 -9.21 -30.67 -11.77
CA ASP A 112 -9.55 -29.24 -11.80
C ASP A 112 -9.14 -28.57 -10.50
N ALA A 113 -9.43 -29.17 -9.35
CA ALA A 113 -9.04 -28.62 -8.06
C ALA A 113 -7.51 -28.48 -7.91
N LEU A 114 -6.76 -29.50 -8.32
CA LEU A 114 -5.29 -29.47 -8.28
C LEU A 114 -4.71 -28.38 -9.20
N ASN A 115 -5.30 -28.16 -10.37
CA ASN A 115 -4.90 -27.10 -11.29
C ASN A 115 -5.18 -25.72 -10.68
N LEU A 116 -6.40 -25.49 -10.16
CA LEU A 116 -6.76 -24.24 -9.48
C LEU A 116 -5.84 -23.95 -8.27
N MET A 117 -5.52 -24.97 -7.46
CA MET A 117 -4.60 -24.84 -6.33
C MET A 117 -3.19 -24.44 -6.77
N ARG A 118 -2.71 -25.02 -7.89
CA ARG A 118 -1.37 -24.72 -8.44
C ARG A 118 -1.30 -23.30 -9.01
N GLU A 119 -2.28 -22.92 -9.83
CA GLU A 119 -2.35 -21.62 -10.48
C GLU A 119 -2.46 -20.48 -9.46
N ASN A 120 -3.29 -20.66 -8.43
CA ASN A 120 -3.53 -19.66 -7.40
C ASN A 120 -2.59 -19.79 -6.18
N LYS A 121 -1.72 -20.81 -6.13
CA LYS A 121 -0.80 -21.12 -5.00
C LYS A 121 -1.53 -21.24 -3.66
N ILE A 122 -2.68 -21.89 -3.66
CA ILE A 122 -3.54 -22.09 -2.48
C ILE A 122 -3.60 -23.57 -2.10
N GLY A 123 -3.86 -23.85 -0.82
CA GLY A 123 -3.89 -25.21 -0.27
C GLY A 123 -5.29 -25.69 0.12
N GLY A 124 -6.33 -25.02 -0.35
CA GLY A 124 -7.72 -25.45 -0.13
C GLY A 124 -8.69 -24.47 -0.78
N ILE A 125 -9.79 -24.99 -1.25
CA ILE A 125 -10.80 -24.31 -2.05
C ILE A 125 -12.16 -24.59 -1.44
N PRO A 126 -12.95 -23.56 -1.05
CA PRO A 126 -14.36 -23.74 -0.70
C PRO A 126 -15.14 -24.29 -1.89
N VAL A 127 -16.05 -25.22 -1.61
CA VAL A 127 -16.96 -25.79 -2.60
C VAL A 127 -18.32 -25.14 -2.42
N VAL A 128 -18.82 -24.52 -3.48
CA VAL A 128 -20.11 -23.79 -3.47
C VAL A 128 -21.05 -24.35 -4.53
N ASP A 129 -22.33 -24.11 -4.36
CA ASP A 129 -23.32 -24.33 -5.40
C ASP A 129 -23.50 -23.08 -6.31
N ASP A 130 -24.48 -23.16 -7.22
CA ASP A 130 -24.75 -22.09 -8.20
C ASP A 130 -25.22 -20.77 -7.56
N ASP A 131 -25.78 -20.84 -6.34
CA ASP A 131 -26.23 -19.68 -5.55
C ASP A 131 -25.14 -19.17 -4.57
N ASN A 132 -23.88 -19.65 -4.71
CA ASN A 132 -22.76 -19.32 -3.82
C ASN A 132 -22.96 -19.78 -2.36
N ILE A 133 -23.81 -20.76 -2.11
CA ILE A 133 -23.96 -21.38 -0.79
C ILE A 133 -22.80 -22.34 -0.56
N LEU A 134 -22.18 -22.24 0.62
CA LEU A 134 -21.07 -23.10 1.00
C LEU A 134 -21.56 -24.54 1.27
N ILE A 135 -21.17 -25.49 0.42
CA ILE A 135 -21.54 -26.91 0.53
C ILE A 135 -20.40 -27.81 0.98
N GLY A 136 -19.16 -27.34 0.99
CA GLY A 136 -18.00 -28.11 1.41
C GLY A 136 -16.69 -27.36 1.31
N ILE A 137 -15.60 -28.05 1.58
CA ILE A 137 -14.23 -27.58 1.32
C ILE A 137 -13.36 -28.74 0.84
N VAL A 138 -12.51 -28.49 -0.13
CA VAL A 138 -11.47 -29.43 -0.57
C VAL A 138 -10.09 -28.85 -0.28
N THR A 139 -9.20 -29.63 0.32
CA THR A 139 -7.88 -29.23 0.73
C THR A 139 -6.78 -30.13 0.17
N ASN A 140 -5.53 -29.69 0.23
CA ASN A 140 -4.38 -30.53 -0.13
C ASN A 140 -4.36 -31.88 0.64
N ARG A 141 -4.91 -31.92 1.86
CA ARG A 141 -5.01 -33.14 2.66
C ARG A 141 -5.95 -34.15 1.99
N ASP A 142 -7.09 -33.66 1.49
CA ASP A 142 -8.12 -34.50 0.85
C ASP A 142 -7.65 -35.06 -0.50
N LEU A 143 -6.84 -34.23 -1.22
CA LEU A 143 -6.37 -34.59 -2.57
C LEU A 143 -5.03 -35.33 -2.60
N ARG A 144 -4.24 -35.31 -1.53
CA ARG A 144 -2.87 -35.86 -1.49
C ARG A 144 -2.72 -37.27 -1.96
N PHE A 145 -3.71 -38.15 -1.69
CA PHE A 145 -3.68 -39.55 -1.97
C PHE A 145 -4.64 -39.98 -3.10
N GLN A 146 -5.27 -39.00 -3.75
CA GLN A 146 -6.16 -39.30 -4.88
C GLN A 146 -5.31 -39.63 -6.12
N ARG A 147 -5.62 -40.77 -6.73
CA ARG A 147 -4.97 -41.24 -7.97
C ARG A 147 -5.84 -41.00 -9.20
N ASP A 148 -7.16 -41.04 -9.01
CA ASP A 148 -8.13 -40.77 -10.06
C ASP A 148 -8.42 -39.29 -10.15
N MET A 149 -7.89 -38.66 -11.21
CA MET A 149 -8.04 -37.21 -11.47
C MET A 149 -9.43 -36.85 -11.98
N MET A 150 -10.21 -37.84 -12.46
CA MET A 150 -11.58 -37.66 -12.96
C MET A 150 -12.64 -37.80 -11.86
N ARG A 151 -12.23 -38.18 -10.67
CA ARG A 151 -13.12 -38.29 -9.51
C ARG A 151 -13.74 -36.95 -9.17
N ARG A 152 -15.02 -36.91 -8.83
CA ARG A 152 -15.75 -35.69 -8.52
C ARG A 152 -15.38 -35.16 -7.15
N ILE A 153 -15.44 -33.82 -7.02
CA ILE A 153 -15.13 -33.11 -5.77
C ILE A 153 -16.10 -33.53 -4.65
N GLU A 154 -17.37 -33.71 -4.95
CA GLU A 154 -18.38 -34.17 -3.97
C GLU A 154 -18.02 -35.46 -3.22
N GLU A 155 -17.23 -36.34 -3.85
CA GLU A 155 -16.82 -37.61 -3.26
C GLU A 155 -15.60 -37.51 -2.35
N VAL A 156 -14.83 -36.40 -2.45
CA VAL A 156 -13.54 -36.25 -1.75
C VAL A 156 -13.50 -35.04 -0.82
N MET A 157 -14.43 -34.10 -0.97
CA MET A 157 -14.51 -32.90 -0.14
C MET A 157 -14.91 -33.23 1.30
N THR A 158 -14.58 -32.35 2.23
CA THR A 158 -15.23 -32.31 3.53
C THR A 158 -16.58 -31.62 3.35
N PRO A 159 -17.72 -32.31 3.59
CA PRO A 159 -19.04 -31.76 3.33
C PRO A 159 -19.43 -30.67 4.36
N GLY A 160 -20.41 -29.86 4.00
CA GLY A 160 -20.82 -28.65 4.75
C GLY A 160 -21.29 -28.94 6.18
N ASP A 161 -21.95 -30.06 6.42
CA ASP A 161 -22.42 -30.52 7.75
C ASP A 161 -21.29 -30.84 8.74
N ARG A 162 -20.07 -31.01 8.23
CA ARG A 162 -18.85 -31.24 9.03
C ARG A 162 -17.94 -30.02 9.07
N LEU A 163 -18.31 -28.93 8.39
CA LEU A 163 -17.51 -27.73 8.37
C LEU A 163 -17.76 -26.88 9.60
N ILE A 164 -16.68 -26.34 10.15
CA ILE A 164 -16.76 -25.26 11.10
C ILE A 164 -16.70 -23.94 10.29
N THR A 165 -17.73 -23.12 10.47
CA THR A 165 -17.88 -21.82 9.81
C THR A 165 -18.05 -20.71 10.85
N THR A 166 -17.94 -19.47 10.45
CA THR A 166 -18.22 -18.31 11.29
C THR A 166 -18.99 -17.24 10.52
N HIS A 167 -19.74 -16.41 11.22
CA HIS A 167 -20.34 -15.19 10.68
C HIS A 167 -19.48 -13.94 11.00
N SER A 168 -18.47 -14.10 11.87
CA SER A 168 -17.60 -13.00 12.28
C SER A 168 -16.42 -12.86 11.33
N THR A 169 -16.14 -11.61 10.97
CA THR A 169 -14.95 -11.21 10.22
C THR A 169 -13.78 -10.81 11.13
N GLU A 170 -13.96 -10.86 12.46
CA GLU A 170 -12.93 -10.50 13.43
C GLU A 170 -11.86 -11.59 13.53
N LEU A 171 -10.61 -11.20 13.30
CA LEU A 171 -9.48 -12.11 13.31
C LEU A 171 -9.17 -12.71 14.69
N SER A 172 -9.46 -11.97 15.77
CA SER A 172 -9.35 -12.47 17.15
C SER A 172 -10.25 -13.69 17.38
N HIS A 173 -11.53 -13.56 17.04
CA HIS A 173 -12.51 -14.66 17.13
C HIS A 173 -12.12 -15.82 16.20
N ALA A 174 -11.76 -15.53 14.94
CA ALA A 174 -11.31 -16.53 13.99
C ALA A 174 -10.08 -17.30 14.49
N SER A 175 -9.14 -16.62 15.16
CA SER A 175 -7.98 -17.25 15.77
C SER A 175 -8.35 -18.26 16.82
N GLU A 176 -9.25 -17.93 17.72
CA GLU A 176 -9.73 -18.84 18.76
C GLU A 176 -10.41 -20.07 18.15
N VAL A 177 -11.28 -19.87 17.16
CA VAL A 177 -11.99 -20.98 16.48
C VAL A 177 -11.00 -21.91 15.78
N LEU A 178 -10.04 -21.36 15.00
CA LEU A 178 -9.03 -22.15 14.28
C LEU A 178 -8.15 -22.97 15.25
N LEU A 179 -7.71 -22.37 16.36
CA LEU A 179 -6.85 -23.02 17.36
C LEU A 179 -7.62 -24.11 18.13
N ASN A 180 -8.81 -23.79 18.63
CA ASN A 180 -9.63 -24.73 19.44
C ASN A 180 -10.09 -25.92 18.61
N SER A 181 -10.43 -25.67 17.33
CA SER A 181 -10.92 -26.73 16.43
C SER A 181 -9.81 -27.43 15.65
N LYS A 182 -8.56 -26.98 15.78
CA LYS A 182 -7.36 -27.52 15.09
C LYS A 182 -7.53 -27.58 13.57
N ILE A 183 -8.16 -26.55 13.00
CA ILE A 183 -8.35 -26.39 11.55
C ILE A 183 -7.46 -25.27 11.01
N GLU A 184 -7.10 -25.36 9.73
CA GLU A 184 -6.24 -24.38 9.06
C GLU A 184 -7.02 -23.33 8.27
N LYS A 185 -8.30 -23.57 8.00
CA LYS A 185 -9.16 -22.77 7.16
C LYS A 185 -10.54 -22.65 7.78
N LEU A 186 -11.03 -21.44 7.89
CA LEU A 186 -12.32 -21.09 8.46
C LEU A 186 -13.13 -20.31 7.42
N PRO A 187 -14.11 -20.93 6.76
CA PRO A 187 -15.02 -20.22 5.89
C PRO A 187 -15.90 -19.24 6.70
N VAL A 188 -16.09 -18.06 6.15
CA VAL A 188 -17.00 -17.05 6.68
C VAL A 188 -18.24 -17.03 5.80
N VAL A 189 -19.40 -17.18 6.42
CA VAL A 189 -20.70 -17.23 5.73
C VAL A 189 -21.66 -16.19 6.28
N ASP A 190 -22.62 -15.78 5.47
CA ASP A 190 -23.74 -14.95 5.93
C ASP A 190 -24.84 -15.80 6.61
N ASP A 191 -25.90 -15.15 7.08
CA ASP A 191 -27.04 -15.80 7.76
C ASP A 191 -27.82 -16.77 6.83
N LYS A 192 -27.59 -16.69 5.53
CA LYS A 192 -28.21 -17.58 4.51
C LYS A 192 -27.28 -18.69 4.06
N GLY A 193 -26.04 -18.72 4.54
CA GLY A 193 -25.04 -19.71 4.18
C GLY A 193 -24.21 -19.37 2.93
N HIS A 194 -24.36 -18.17 2.36
CA HIS A 194 -23.51 -17.76 1.24
C HIS A 194 -22.08 -17.53 1.73
N LEU A 195 -21.11 -17.95 0.93
CA LEU A 195 -19.70 -17.73 1.23
C LEU A 195 -19.33 -16.24 1.09
N VAL A 196 -18.97 -15.64 2.22
CA VAL A 196 -18.51 -14.24 2.29
C VAL A 196 -16.98 -14.13 2.21
N GLY A 197 -16.28 -15.14 2.74
CA GLY A 197 -14.83 -15.12 2.74
C GLY A 197 -14.21 -16.39 3.33
N LEU A 198 -12.87 -16.35 3.38
CA LEU A 198 -12.09 -17.45 3.95
C LEU A 198 -10.96 -16.87 4.82
N ILE A 199 -10.87 -17.30 6.08
CA ILE A 199 -9.76 -16.97 6.98
C ILE A 199 -8.87 -18.20 7.11
N THR A 200 -7.55 -18.00 7.02
CA THR A 200 -6.60 -19.11 7.20
C THR A 200 -5.70 -18.89 8.41
N TYR A 201 -5.21 -19.97 9.01
CA TYR A 201 -4.25 -19.89 10.11
C TYR A 201 -3.00 -19.11 9.75
N LYS A 202 -2.55 -19.17 8.49
CA LYS A 202 -1.42 -18.39 7.98
C LYS A 202 -1.68 -16.88 8.02
N ASP A 203 -2.92 -16.45 7.82
CA ASP A 203 -3.26 -15.02 7.86
C ASP A 203 -3.22 -14.48 9.29
N ILE A 204 -3.56 -15.32 10.27
CA ILE A 204 -3.47 -14.99 11.68
C ILE A 204 -2.02 -14.90 12.15
N THR A 205 -1.18 -15.87 11.80
CA THR A 205 0.24 -15.85 12.20
C THR A 205 0.96 -14.63 11.62
N LYS A 206 0.68 -14.24 10.38
CA LYS A 206 1.23 -13.02 9.78
C LYS A 206 0.87 -11.73 10.55
N VAL A 207 -0.31 -11.66 11.16
CA VAL A 207 -0.68 -10.52 12.00
C VAL A 207 0.16 -10.47 13.27
N GLN A 208 0.48 -11.63 13.84
CA GLN A 208 1.35 -11.74 15.01
C GLN A 208 2.81 -11.44 14.68
N ASP A 209 3.28 -11.87 13.50
CA ASP A 209 4.65 -11.65 13.03
C ASP A 209 4.92 -10.17 12.71
N HIS A 210 3.91 -9.42 12.25
CA HIS A 210 4.01 -8.03 11.83
C HIS A 210 2.96 -7.13 12.51
N PRO A 211 3.03 -6.92 13.84
CA PRO A 211 2.03 -6.16 14.59
C PRO A 211 1.95 -4.69 14.19
N ASN A 212 3.05 -4.14 13.67
CA ASN A 212 3.13 -2.76 13.23
C ASN A 212 2.79 -2.56 11.74
N ALA A 213 2.36 -3.60 11.01
CA ALA A 213 2.11 -3.51 9.59
C ALA A 213 1.10 -2.40 9.25
N CYS A 214 1.41 -1.64 8.19
CA CYS A 214 0.54 -0.59 7.67
C CYS A 214 -0.58 -1.22 6.84
N LYS A 215 -1.79 -1.30 7.42
CA LYS A 215 -2.94 -1.99 6.82
C LYS A 215 -4.12 -1.06 6.59
N ASP A 216 -4.93 -1.40 5.59
CA ASP A 216 -6.23 -0.77 5.33
C ASP A 216 -7.32 -1.32 6.26
N ALA A 217 -8.55 -0.80 6.13
CA ALA A 217 -9.68 -1.24 6.93
C ALA A 217 -10.08 -2.71 6.70
N LYS A 218 -9.66 -3.31 5.57
CA LYS A 218 -9.87 -4.72 5.25
C LYS A 218 -8.71 -5.63 5.73
N GLY A 219 -7.73 -5.08 6.49
CA GLY A 219 -6.56 -5.81 6.99
C GLY A 219 -5.48 -6.11 5.94
N ARG A 220 -5.55 -5.51 4.75
CA ARG A 220 -4.59 -5.68 3.66
C ARG A 220 -3.48 -4.64 3.76
N LEU A 221 -2.28 -5.00 3.32
CA LEU A 221 -1.16 -4.07 3.27
C LEU A 221 -1.48 -2.84 2.41
N ARG A 222 -1.09 -1.66 2.89
CA ARG A 222 -1.23 -0.43 2.13
C ARG A 222 -0.13 -0.30 1.09
N VAL A 223 -0.50 0.27 -0.07
CA VAL A 223 0.40 0.52 -1.19
C VAL A 223 -0.01 1.76 -1.94
N ALA A 224 0.96 2.55 -2.36
CA ALA A 224 0.76 3.66 -3.29
C ALA A 224 1.42 3.35 -4.65
N ALA A 225 1.05 4.10 -5.68
CA ALA A 225 1.62 3.95 -7.01
C ALA A 225 1.93 5.30 -7.66
N GLY A 226 3.09 5.39 -8.30
CA GLY A 226 3.51 6.55 -9.07
C GLY A 226 2.74 6.68 -10.38
N VAL A 227 2.32 7.90 -10.71
CA VAL A 227 1.62 8.25 -11.95
C VAL A 227 2.27 9.51 -12.53
N GLY A 228 2.45 9.56 -13.84
CA GLY A 228 2.94 10.77 -14.53
C GLY A 228 1.81 11.76 -14.81
N ILE A 229 2.18 12.94 -15.33
CA ILE A 229 1.24 13.93 -15.87
C ILE A 229 1.00 13.73 -17.37
N THR A 230 1.08 12.49 -17.83
CA THR A 230 0.94 12.04 -19.22
C THR A 230 -0.55 11.89 -19.62
N PRO A 231 -0.87 11.83 -20.93
CA PRO A 231 -2.25 11.65 -21.39
C PRO A 231 -2.91 10.36 -20.86
N ASP A 232 -2.15 9.28 -20.70
CA ASP A 232 -2.63 7.96 -20.21
C ASP A 232 -2.80 7.89 -18.67
N ALA A 233 -2.52 8.99 -17.95
CA ALA A 233 -2.54 8.99 -16.50
C ALA A 233 -3.89 8.54 -15.90
N LEU A 234 -5.01 8.99 -16.47
CA LEU A 234 -6.33 8.62 -15.95
C LEU A 234 -6.66 7.13 -16.19
N GLU A 235 -6.26 6.58 -17.34
CA GLU A 235 -6.38 5.15 -17.62
C GLU A 235 -5.56 4.31 -16.63
N ARG A 236 -4.34 4.75 -16.34
CA ARG A 236 -3.46 4.14 -15.34
C ARG A 236 -4.08 4.18 -13.95
N VAL A 237 -4.59 5.34 -13.52
CA VAL A 237 -5.29 5.48 -12.24
C VAL A 237 -6.50 4.55 -12.16
N LYS A 238 -7.29 4.44 -13.23
CA LYS A 238 -8.43 3.52 -13.31
C LYS A 238 -8.01 2.07 -13.05
N ALA A 239 -6.94 1.62 -13.68
CA ALA A 239 -6.42 0.25 -13.49
C ALA A 239 -5.89 0.03 -12.05
N LEU A 240 -5.24 1.05 -11.46
CA LEU A 240 -4.74 0.98 -10.08
C LEU A 240 -5.87 0.96 -9.05
N VAL A 241 -6.93 1.76 -9.26
CA VAL A 241 -8.13 1.79 -8.41
C VAL A 241 -8.89 0.46 -8.47
N ALA A 242 -8.94 -0.20 -9.63
CA ALA A 242 -9.52 -1.54 -9.77
C ALA A 242 -8.80 -2.60 -8.91
N GLU A 243 -7.55 -2.35 -8.54
CA GLU A 243 -6.76 -3.20 -7.64
C GLU A 243 -6.69 -2.66 -6.20
N ASP A 244 -7.60 -1.75 -5.83
CA ASP A 244 -7.70 -1.17 -4.49
C ASP A 244 -6.40 -0.45 -4.02
N VAL A 245 -5.72 0.30 -4.91
CA VAL A 245 -4.59 1.14 -4.50
C VAL A 245 -5.03 2.16 -3.44
N ASP A 246 -4.22 2.36 -2.38
CA ASP A 246 -4.60 3.28 -1.30
C ASP A 246 -4.36 4.74 -1.65
N ALA A 247 -3.35 5.02 -2.46
CA ALA A 247 -3.03 6.37 -2.92
C ALA A 247 -2.27 6.34 -4.25
N VAL A 248 -2.32 7.46 -4.97
CA VAL A 248 -1.45 7.70 -6.12
C VAL A 248 -0.52 8.87 -5.87
N VAL A 249 0.67 8.80 -6.42
CA VAL A 249 1.67 9.87 -6.35
C VAL A 249 1.86 10.42 -7.76
N LEU A 250 1.33 11.63 -8.00
CA LEU A 250 1.62 12.40 -9.22
C LEU A 250 3.06 12.88 -9.18
N ASP A 251 3.92 12.17 -9.90
CA ASP A 251 5.37 12.35 -9.84
C ASP A 251 5.91 13.02 -11.10
N SER A 252 6.44 14.23 -10.91
CA SER A 252 7.11 15.04 -11.93
C SER A 252 8.37 15.67 -11.35
N ALA A 253 9.35 15.95 -12.20
CA ALA A 253 10.56 16.67 -11.80
C ALA A 253 10.26 18.10 -11.28
N HIS A 254 9.16 18.72 -11.75
CA HIS A 254 8.71 20.04 -11.32
C HIS A 254 7.20 20.05 -11.12
N GLY A 255 6.76 20.00 -9.86
CA GLY A 255 5.34 19.95 -9.49
C GLY A 255 4.64 21.30 -9.47
N HIS A 256 5.37 22.42 -9.39
CA HIS A 256 4.81 23.76 -9.39
C HIS A 256 4.41 24.19 -10.80
N SER A 257 3.40 23.52 -11.37
CA SER A 257 2.96 23.75 -12.76
C SER A 257 1.46 23.59 -12.91
N ILE A 258 0.90 24.34 -13.89
CA ILE A 258 -0.53 24.22 -14.21
C ILE A 258 -0.90 22.85 -14.76
N ALA A 259 0.02 22.15 -15.42
CA ALA A 259 -0.19 20.81 -15.92
C ALA A 259 -0.41 19.80 -14.78
N MET A 260 0.37 19.93 -13.69
CA MET A 260 0.20 19.14 -12.48
C MET A 260 -1.19 19.36 -11.87
N VAL A 261 -1.61 20.62 -11.69
CA VAL A 261 -2.92 20.96 -11.12
C VAL A 261 -4.07 20.46 -11.98
N ARG A 262 -3.99 20.61 -13.31
CA ARG A 262 -5.02 20.08 -14.22
C ARG A 262 -5.17 18.57 -14.05
N LYS A 263 -4.07 17.83 -14.02
CA LYS A 263 -4.09 16.36 -13.84
C LYS A 263 -4.59 15.96 -12.45
N LEU A 264 -4.17 16.68 -11.40
CA LEU A 264 -4.66 16.48 -10.04
C LEU A 264 -6.19 16.63 -9.97
N ARG A 265 -6.73 17.73 -10.49
CA ARG A 265 -8.17 17.98 -10.50
C ARG A 265 -8.93 16.95 -11.33
N GLU A 266 -8.43 16.58 -12.50
CA GLU A 266 -9.01 15.52 -13.35
C GLU A 266 -9.14 14.19 -12.60
N ILE A 267 -8.11 13.78 -11.85
CA ILE A 267 -8.16 12.56 -11.05
C ILE A 267 -9.14 12.70 -9.89
N LYS A 268 -9.12 13.81 -9.16
CA LYS A 268 -10.01 14.03 -8.01
C LYS A 268 -11.48 14.18 -8.41
N GLU A 269 -11.77 14.66 -9.61
CA GLU A 269 -13.13 14.73 -10.16
C GLU A 269 -13.70 13.33 -10.41
N VAL A 270 -12.90 12.42 -10.98
CA VAL A 270 -13.33 11.05 -11.27
C VAL A 270 -13.28 10.15 -10.04
N TYR A 271 -12.29 10.35 -9.16
CA TYR A 271 -12.05 9.54 -7.95
C TYR A 271 -11.91 10.44 -6.71
N PRO A 272 -12.99 11.04 -6.18
CA PRO A 272 -12.92 12.00 -5.08
C PRO A 272 -12.34 11.43 -3.78
N SER A 273 -12.54 10.13 -3.53
CA SER A 273 -12.05 9.44 -2.32
C SER A 273 -10.61 8.95 -2.44
N LEU A 274 -10.02 8.91 -3.64
CA LEU A 274 -8.65 8.49 -3.84
C LEU A 274 -7.69 9.54 -3.28
N GLU A 275 -6.75 9.13 -2.43
CA GLU A 275 -5.69 10.00 -1.92
C GLU A 275 -4.67 10.28 -3.02
N VAL A 276 -4.40 11.57 -3.29
CA VAL A 276 -3.46 12.01 -4.32
C VAL A 276 -2.36 12.86 -3.70
N ILE A 277 -1.14 12.36 -3.78
CA ILE A 277 0.07 13.09 -3.40
C ILE A 277 0.67 13.70 -4.68
N ALA A 278 1.08 14.95 -4.63
CA ALA A 278 1.62 15.63 -5.80
C ALA A 278 3.03 16.20 -5.53
N GLY A 279 3.91 16.14 -6.51
CA GLY A 279 5.29 16.68 -6.43
C GLY A 279 6.12 16.33 -7.68
N ASN A 280 7.40 16.70 -7.68
CA ASN A 280 8.19 17.22 -6.60
C ASN A 280 8.07 18.76 -6.51
N VAL A 281 8.14 19.28 -5.31
CA VAL A 281 8.23 20.72 -5.04
C VAL A 281 9.42 21.00 -4.12
N ALA A 282 9.96 22.26 -4.21
CA ALA A 282 11.09 22.69 -3.40
C ALA A 282 10.75 23.91 -2.53
N THR A 283 9.64 24.59 -2.78
CA THR A 283 9.27 25.84 -2.09
C THR A 283 7.96 25.70 -1.33
N ALA A 284 7.81 26.48 -0.26
CA ALA A 284 6.57 26.54 0.51
C ALA A 284 5.38 27.03 -0.33
N GLU A 285 5.63 27.97 -1.26
CA GLU A 285 4.62 28.46 -2.20
C GLU A 285 4.08 27.35 -3.09
N ALA A 286 4.98 26.55 -3.68
CA ALA A 286 4.59 25.39 -4.51
C ALA A 286 3.81 24.34 -3.71
N ALA A 287 4.19 24.12 -2.45
CA ALA A 287 3.46 23.20 -1.58
C ALA A 287 2.04 23.71 -1.30
N ARG A 288 1.87 24.98 -0.92
CA ARG A 288 0.55 25.60 -0.72
C ARG A 288 -0.29 25.53 -2.00
N PHE A 289 0.31 25.87 -3.14
CA PHE A 289 -0.36 25.83 -4.44
C PHE A 289 -0.95 24.44 -4.74
N LEU A 290 -0.24 23.36 -4.48
CA LEU A 290 -0.77 21.99 -4.67
C LEU A 290 -1.86 21.65 -3.67
N ILE A 291 -1.70 22.03 -2.39
CA ILE A 291 -2.69 21.76 -1.34
C ILE A 291 -4.01 22.47 -1.63
N GLU A 292 -3.96 23.76 -1.97
CA GLU A 292 -5.13 24.58 -2.34
C GLU A 292 -5.86 24.06 -3.58
N ASN A 293 -5.14 23.32 -4.45
CA ASN A 293 -5.69 22.69 -5.61
C ASN A 293 -6.15 21.22 -5.41
N GLY A 294 -6.16 20.76 -4.14
CA GLY A 294 -6.78 19.48 -3.77
C GLY A 294 -5.83 18.31 -3.58
N ALA A 295 -4.53 18.54 -3.47
CA ALA A 295 -3.59 17.49 -3.08
C ALA A 295 -3.82 17.05 -1.62
N ASP A 296 -3.80 15.75 -1.36
CA ASP A 296 -3.95 15.17 -0.01
C ASP A 296 -2.59 15.02 0.69
N GLY A 297 -1.51 15.18 -0.05
CA GLY A 297 -0.14 15.21 0.41
C GLY A 297 0.78 15.86 -0.62
N VAL A 298 1.96 16.28 -0.20
CA VAL A 298 2.95 16.92 -1.07
C VAL A 298 4.30 16.22 -0.94
N LYS A 299 4.90 15.89 -2.09
CA LYS A 299 6.23 15.31 -2.18
C LYS A 299 7.25 16.43 -2.33
N VAL A 300 8.07 16.65 -1.30
CA VAL A 300 9.06 17.72 -1.24
C VAL A 300 10.45 17.17 -1.54
N GLY A 301 11.22 17.90 -2.33
CA GLY A 301 12.61 17.62 -2.67
C GLY A 301 12.84 17.51 -4.17
N ILE A 302 13.99 18.01 -4.62
CA ILE A 302 14.45 17.90 -6.01
C ILE A 302 15.91 17.47 -5.98
N GLY A 303 16.16 16.20 -6.34
CA GLY A 303 17.49 15.64 -6.34
C GLY A 303 18.23 15.72 -5.00
N PRO A 304 17.61 15.34 -3.85
CA PRO A 304 18.18 15.54 -2.51
C PRO A 304 19.38 14.65 -2.24
N GLY A 305 19.56 13.56 -3.00
CA GLY A 305 20.67 12.62 -2.82
C GLY A 305 21.83 12.86 -3.78
N SER A 306 23.04 12.48 -3.37
CA SER A 306 24.27 12.62 -4.16
C SER A 306 24.22 11.88 -5.51
N ILE A 307 23.42 10.81 -5.62
CA ILE A 307 23.24 10.03 -6.84
C ILE A 307 22.33 10.73 -7.88
N CYS A 308 21.53 11.71 -7.47
CA CYS A 308 20.57 12.32 -8.37
C CYS A 308 21.21 13.44 -9.21
N THR A 309 21.16 13.28 -10.53
CA THR A 309 21.69 14.27 -11.48
C THR A 309 20.67 15.35 -11.86
N THR A 310 19.43 15.25 -11.46
CA THR A 310 18.36 16.21 -11.82
C THR A 310 18.74 17.64 -11.44
N ARG A 311 19.31 17.85 -10.26
CA ARG A 311 19.75 19.17 -9.80
C ARG A 311 20.88 19.76 -10.68
N ILE A 312 21.73 18.92 -11.24
CA ILE A 312 22.83 19.31 -12.12
C ILE A 312 22.31 19.67 -13.52
N ILE A 313 21.40 18.84 -14.04
CA ILE A 313 20.88 18.99 -15.42
C ILE A 313 19.80 20.08 -15.48
N ALA A 314 18.89 20.12 -14.51
CA ALA A 314 17.76 21.05 -14.49
C ALA A 314 18.08 22.39 -13.83
N GLY A 315 19.24 22.55 -13.21
CA GLY A 315 19.64 23.78 -12.52
C GLY A 315 18.74 24.15 -11.34
N VAL A 316 18.06 23.19 -10.75
CA VAL A 316 17.16 23.44 -9.61
C VAL A 316 17.98 23.55 -8.33
N GLN A 317 18.11 24.76 -7.82
CA GLN A 317 18.62 25.01 -6.49
C GLN A 317 17.47 25.03 -5.49
N ILE A 318 17.70 24.47 -4.31
CA ILE A 318 16.79 24.62 -3.17
C ILE A 318 17.04 26.03 -2.66
N GLU A 319 16.03 26.92 -2.72
CA GLU A 319 16.12 28.19 -2.01
C GLU A 319 16.34 27.92 -0.51
N PRO A 320 17.25 28.61 0.15
CA PRO A 320 17.35 28.62 1.61
C PRO A 320 16.16 29.43 2.18
N GLY A 321 14.97 28.87 2.01
CA GLY A 321 13.81 29.26 2.81
C GLY A 321 13.93 28.61 4.19
N PRO A 322 13.16 29.03 5.20
CA PRO A 322 13.07 28.27 6.42
C PRO A 322 12.73 26.85 6.02
N MET A 323 13.66 25.91 6.30
CA MET A 323 13.41 24.48 6.06
C MET A 323 12.01 24.18 6.55
N PRO A 324 11.14 23.56 5.75
CA PRO A 324 9.87 23.13 6.26
C PRO A 324 10.22 22.31 7.50
N THR A 325 9.73 22.73 8.64
CA THR A 325 10.02 22.14 9.93
C THR A 325 9.59 20.69 9.82
N LEU A 326 10.55 19.81 9.56
CA LEU A 326 10.36 18.38 9.59
C LEU A 326 9.93 18.07 11.02
N MET A 327 8.66 17.89 11.20
CA MET A 327 7.97 17.40 12.39
C MET A 327 8.57 17.76 13.75
N PRO A 328 7.86 18.47 14.63
CA PRO A 328 8.37 18.91 15.94
C PRO A 328 8.70 17.80 16.93
N SER A 329 8.71 16.51 16.56
CA SER A 329 8.80 15.43 17.55
C SER A 329 9.52 14.14 17.12
N ALA A 330 10.31 14.12 16.05
CA ALA A 330 11.09 12.94 15.74
C ALA A 330 12.52 13.04 16.32
N PRO A 331 12.95 12.14 17.21
CA PRO A 331 14.34 12.12 17.66
C PRO A 331 15.27 11.62 16.58
N LEU A 332 16.42 12.23 16.55
CA LEU A 332 17.52 12.17 15.59
C LEU A 332 18.27 10.84 15.47
N SER A 333 17.68 9.68 15.65
CA SER A 333 18.41 8.42 15.52
C SER A 333 18.42 7.81 14.11
N ILE A 334 17.83 8.47 13.11
CA ILE A 334 17.87 7.98 11.74
C ILE A 334 19.00 8.68 10.97
N ARG A 335 20.23 8.42 11.40
CA ARG A 335 21.43 8.79 10.64
C ARG A 335 21.83 7.65 9.70
N ASN A 336 22.05 8.02 8.43
CA ASN A 336 22.97 7.35 7.50
C ASN A 336 22.50 6.12 6.73
N ARG A 337 21.24 5.97 6.29
CA ARG A 337 20.96 5.05 5.16
C ARG A 337 19.75 5.40 4.29
N ALA A 338 19.15 6.55 4.45
CA ALA A 338 17.95 6.93 3.68
C ALA A 338 18.21 8.07 2.69
N ALA A 339 19.17 7.92 1.79
CA ALA A 339 19.35 8.85 0.68
C ALA A 339 18.20 8.83 -0.35
N SER A 340 17.14 8.09 -0.08
CA SER A 340 15.95 7.98 -0.95
C SER A 340 14.63 8.16 -0.20
N ALA A 341 14.63 8.55 1.06
CA ALA A 341 13.41 8.84 1.79
C ALA A 341 12.89 10.23 1.41
N VAL A 342 11.77 10.27 0.73
CA VAL A 342 11.07 11.51 0.39
C VAL A 342 10.20 11.89 1.58
N ALA A 343 10.43 13.07 2.16
CA ALA A 343 9.55 13.60 3.19
C ALA A 343 8.21 13.99 2.56
N MET A 344 7.12 13.41 3.05
CA MET A 344 5.77 13.77 2.67
C MET A 344 5.11 14.51 3.81
N LEU A 345 4.57 15.69 3.53
CA LEU A 345 3.86 16.51 4.50
C LEU A 345 2.35 16.26 4.34
N PRO A 346 1.63 15.92 5.41
CA PRO A 346 0.17 15.86 5.37
C PRO A 346 -0.42 17.28 5.30
N THR A 347 -1.51 17.43 4.57
CA THR A 347 -2.28 18.66 4.53
C THR A 347 -3.09 18.79 5.83
N THR A 348 -2.63 19.60 6.76
CA THR A 348 -3.46 20.03 7.89
C THR A 348 -4.13 21.35 7.51
N THR A 349 -5.42 21.34 7.22
CA THR A 349 -6.22 22.55 7.32
C THR A 349 -6.39 22.85 8.81
N SER A 350 -5.78 23.89 9.32
CA SER A 350 -6.16 24.46 10.60
C SER A 350 -7.59 25.02 10.46
N SER A 351 -8.56 24.27 10.93
CA SER A 351 -9.86 24.81 11.28
C SER A 351 -9.73 25.40 12.69
N ASP A 352 -9.26 26.64 12.77
CA ASP A 352 -9.51 27.49 13.93
C ASP A 352 -9.88 28.88 13.40
N GLY A 353 -11.19 29.14 13.55
CA GLY A 353 -11.80 30.45 13.38
C GLY A 353 -11.70 31.28 14.63
#